data_f2b833337ef2b9a8b361159eb5421d56
#
_entry.id   f2b833337ef2b9a8b361159eb5421d56
#
_cell.length_a   1.000
_cell.length_b   1.000
_cell.length_c   1.000
_cell.angle_alpha   90.00
_cell.angle_beta   90.00
_cell.angle_gamma   90.00
#
_symmetry.space_group_name_H-M   'P 1'
#
loop_
_entity.id
_entity.type
_entity.pdbx_description
1 polymer ?
#
loop_
_entity_poly.entity_id
_entity_poly.type
_entity_poly.pdbx_seq_one_letter_code
_entity_poly.pdbx_strand_id
1 'polypeptide(L)'
;IGRHFFSICVGLLVLVVGLAVDIGVWRRLSRFLFPLGILLLALLLVPGLGREVNGSTRWFDIGPIGIQPSEIVKVLVIMHLADYFVRSSAGIQSFVVGVVRPAVLLGAISALLVLEPDLGAAAVVLFIALGMMFLSGVRLHHLGGILVTVFAVLAVLIYMSDYRLQRILCFQDPWVDPTDCSYHLVQALIAVGSGEWLGVGL
;
A
#
# COMPACT_ATOMS: atom_id res chain seq x y z
N ILE A 1 7.40 25.61 -0.48
CA ILE A 1 6.96 25.70 0.91
C ILE A 1 5.43 25.79 0.99
N GLY A 2 4.75 26.71 0.28
CA GLY A 2 3.28 26.90 0.38
C GLY A 2 2.46 25.64 0.00
N ARG A 3 2.81 24.93 -1.06
CA ARG A 3 2.12 23.69 -1.48
C ARG A 3 2.26 22.58 -0.42
N HIS A 4 3.42 22.46 0.20
CA HIS A 4 3.67 21.46 1.24
C HIS A 4 2.88 21.75 2.51
N PHE A 5 2.89 23.04 2.95
CA PHE A 5 2.09 23.49 4.09
C PHE A 5 0.59 23.24 3.86
N PHE A 6 0.08 23.55 2.68
CA PHE A 6 -1.32 23.29 2.31
C PHE A 6 -1.65 21.79 2.41
N SER A 7 -0.77 20.90 1.88
CA SER A 7 -0.98 19.46 1.97
C SER A 7 -1.01 18.95 3.41
N ILE A 8 -0.16 19.49 4.29
CA ILE A 8 -0.16 19.15 5.72
C ILE A 8 -1.49 19.58 6.37
N CYS A 9 -1.96 20.80 6.11
CA CYS A 9 -3.23 21.28 6.65
C CYS A 9 -4.42 20.42 6.20
N VAL A 10 -4.46 20.06 4.92
CA VAL A 10 -5.49 19.15 4.38
C VAL A 10 -5.40 17.76 5.05
N GLY A 11 -4.19 17.21 5.20
CA GLY A 11 -3.99 15.95 5.89
C GLY A 11 -4.45 15.95 7.34
N LEU A 12 -4.15 17.02 8.09
CA LEU A 12 -4.62 17.18 9.46
C LEU A 12 -6.15 17.32 9.52
N LEU A 13 -6.76 18.05 8.60
CA LEU A 13 -8.22 18.16 8.53
C LEU A 13 -8.88 16.80 8.30
N VAL A 14 -8.37 16.03 7.34
CA VAL A 14 -8.85 14.69 7.04
C VAL A 14 -8.69 13.77 8.27
N LEU A 15 -7.57 13.87 8.98
CA LEU A 15 -7.34 13.12 10.22
C LEU A 15 -8.39 13.47 11.28
N VAL A 16 -8.63 14.76 11.54
CA VAL A 16 -9.62 15.22 12.53
C VAL A 16 -11.03 14.76 12.16
N VAL A 17 -11.41 14.89 10.89
CA VAL A 17 -12.70 14.39 10.39
C VAL A 17 -12.80 12.87 10.56
N GLY A 18 -11.72 12.15 10.24
CA GLY A 18 -11.65 10.70 10.39
C GLY A 18 -11.86 10.23 11.83
N LEU A 19 -11.31 10.98 12.80
CA LEU A 19 -11.46 10.70 14.23
C LEU A 19 -12.83 11.12 14.78
N ALA A 20 -13.43 12.17 14.24
CA ALA A 20 -14.72 12.69 14.71
C ALA A 20 -15.92 11.84 14.23
N VAL A 21 -15.78 11.12 13.13
CA VAL A 21 -16.84 10.29 12.56
C VAL A 21 -16.93 8.96 13.32
N ASP A 22 -18.17 8.58 13.70
CA ASP A 22 -18.43 7.32 14.38
C ASP A 22 -18.01 6.09 13.58
N ILE A 23 -17.44 5.08 14.26
CA ILE A 23 -16.96 3.84 13.64
C ILE A 23 -18.09 3.11 12.89
N GLY A 24 -19.34 3.23 13.35
CA GLY A 24 -20.50 2.63 12.67
C GLY A 24 -20.73 3.21 11.29
N VAL A 25 -20.44 4.51 11.08
CA VAL A 25 -20.51 5.18 9.78
C VAL A 25 -19.40 4.64 8.86
N TRP A 26 -18.15 4.61 9.35
CA TRP A 26 -17.02 4.04 8.61
C TRP A 26 -17.27 2.60 8.17
N ARG A 27 -17.82 1.80 9.07
CA ARG A 27 -18.18 0.41 8.83
C ARG A 27 -19.23 0.24 7.73
N ARG A 28 -20.24 1.12 7.66
CA ARG A 28 -21.23 1.12 6.56
C ARG A 28 -20.62 1.59 5.26
N LEU A 29 -19.83 2.66 5.34
CA LEU A 29 -19.23 3.30 4.18
C LEU A 29 -18.19 2.40 3.51
N SER A 30 -17.40 1.64 4.27
CA SER A 30 -16.38 0.73 3.74
C SER A 30 -16.93 -0.29 2.75
N ARG A 31 -18.17 -0.76 2.94
CA ARG A 31 -18.81 -1.72 2.04
C ARG A 31 -19.07 -1.17 0.64
N PHE A 32 -19.28 0.14 0.53
CA PHE A 32 -19.49 0.82 -0.75
C PHE A 32 -18.18 1.38 -1.31
N LEU A 33 -17.35 1.95 -0.47
CA LEU A 33 -16.07 2.54 -0.88
C LEU A 33 -15.06 1.49 -1.33
N PHE A 34 -15.10 0.30 -0.74
CA PHE A 34 -14.14 -0.76 -1.07
C PHE A 34 -14.26 -1.23 -2.55
N PRO A 35 -15.43 -1.61 -3.08
CA PRO A 35 -15.58 -1.92 -4.51
C PRO A 35 -15.28 -0.71 -5.40
N LEU A 36 -15.60 0.51 -4.95
CA LEU A 36 -15.22 1.73 -5.65
C LEU A 36 -13.70 1.88 -5.75
N GLY A 37 -12.97 1.58 -4.68
CA GLY A 37 -11.51 1.57 -4.69
C GLY A 37 -10.92 0.58 -5.69
N ILE A 38 -11.47 -0.64 -5.76
CA ILE A 38 -11.07 -1.64 -6.76
C ILE A 38 -11.37 -1.14 -8.18
N LEU A 39 -12.53 -0.50 -8.39
CA LEU A 39 -12.89 0.09 -9.68
C LEU A 39 -11.90 1.20 -10.08
N LEU A 40 -11.48 2.05 -9.15
CA LEU A 40 -10.49 3.10 -9.41
C LEU A 40 -9.14 2.53 -9.81
N LEU A 41 -8.67 1.43 -9.19
CA LEU A 41 -7.48 0.73 -9.63
C LEU A 41 -7.65 0.15 -11.04
N ALA A 42 -8.78 -0.51 -11.30
CA ALA A 42 -9.05 -1.08 -12.62
C ALA A 42 -9.12 -0.02 -13.72
N LEU A 43 -9.61 1.18 -13.42
CA LEU A 43 -9.65 2.31 -14.36
C LEU A 43 -8.26 2.84 -14.73
N LEU A 44 -7.26 2.72 -13.84
CA LEU A 44 -5.88 3.09 -14.18
C LEU A 44 -5.26 2.20 -15.26
N LEU A 45 -5.74 0.97 -15.42
CA LEU A 45 -5.28 0.07 -16.48
C LEU A 45 -5.82 0.47 -17.87
N VAL A 46 -6.80 1.38 -17.94
CA VAL A 46 -7.33 1.87 -19.22
C VAL A 46 -6.38 2.93 -19.78
N PRO A 47 -5.81 2.72 -21.00
CA PRO A 47 -4.91 3.67 -21.59
C PRO A 47 -5.54 5.07 -21.73
N GLY A 48 -4.80 6.10 -21.35
CA GLY A 48 -5.22 7.50 -21.49
C GLY A 48 -6.01 8.07 -20.30
N LEU A 49 -6.42 7.27 -19.30
CA LEU A 49 -7.11 7.79 -18.10
C LEU A 49 -6.15 8.20 -16.98
N GLY A 50 -5.01 7.55 -16.87
CA GLY A 50 -3.99 7.85 -15.86
C GLY A 50 -2.82 8.63 -16.43
N ARG A 51 -2.13 9.38 -15.55
CA ARG A 51 -0.86 10.02 -15.88
C ARG A 51 0.27 9.02 -15.79
N GLU A 52 1.03 8.90 -16.88
CA GLU A 52 2.24 8.10 -16.92
C GLU A 52 3.41 8.87 -16.29
N VAL A 53 4.03 8.26 -15.28
CA VAL A 53 5.24 8.78 -14.63
C VAL A 53 6.25 7.64 -14.54
N ASN A 54 7.42 7.83 -15.13
CA ASN A 54 8.51 6.84 -15.15
C ASN A 54 8.07 5.45 -15.68
N GLY A 55 7.29 5.42 -16.76
CA GLY A 55 6.84 4.17 -17.40
C GLY A 55 5.71 3.43 -16.67
N SER A 56 5.02 4.08 -15.72
CA SER A 56 3.85 3.50 -15.06
C SER A 56 2.75 4.54 -14.85
N THR A 57 1.50 4.11 -15.08
CA THR A 57 0.30 4.92 -14.85
C THR A 57 -0.24 4.64 -13.46
N ARG A 58 0.05 5.53 -12.49
CA ARG A 58 -0.34 5.36 -11.08
C ARG A 58 -1.15 6.50 -10.52
N TRP A 59 -1.30 7.60 -11.27
CA TRP A 59 -1.88 8.84 -10.81
C TRP A 59 -3.05 9.26 -11.68
N PHE A 60 -4.12 9.73 -11.02
CA PHE A 60 -5.12 10.56 -11.68
C PHE A 60 -4.80 12.02 -11.44
N ASP A 61 -4.75 12.82 -12.49
CA ASP A 61 -4.64 14.27 -12.38
C ASP A 61 -6.05 14.88 -12.33
N ILE A 62 -6.43 15.39 -11.16
CA ILE A 62 -7.67 16.15 -10.98
C ILE A 62 -7.27 17.62 -10.79
N GLY A 63 -7.08 18.33 -11.90
CA GLY A 63 -6.58 19.71 -11.89
C GLY A 63 -5.15 19.82 -11.33
N PRO A 64 -4.89 20.62 -10.27
CA PRO A 64 -3.56 20.80 -9.71
C PRO A 64 -3.13 19.68 -8.74
N ILE A 65 -4.01 18.70 -8.48
CA ILE A 65 -3.82 17.67 -7.46
C ILE A 65 -3.71 16.32 -8.16
N GLY A 66 -2.57 15.63 -7.95
CA GLY A 66 -2.41 14.22 -8.32
C GLY A 66 -2.97 13.34 -7.20
N ILE A 67 -3.88 12.43 -7.54
CA ILE A 67 -4.43 11.43 -6.61
C ILE A 67 -3.92 10.05 -7.03
N GLN A 68 -3.36 9.33 -6.07
CA GLN A 68 -2.91 7.95 -6.27
C GLN A 68 -3.96 6.99 -5.69
N PRO A 69 -4.70 6.23 -6.50
CA PRO A 69 -5.73 5.31 -6.02
C PRO A 69 -5.21 4.24 -5.06
N SER A 70 -4.00 3.74 -5.25
CA SER A 70 -3.39 2.75 -4.36
C SER A 70 -3.26 3.23 -2.92
N GLU A 71 -3.04 4.55 -2.66
CA GLU A 71 -3.01 5.11 -1.32
C GLU A 71 -4.39 5.04 -0.64
N ILE A 72 -5.44 5.35 -1.40
CA ILE A 72 -6.82 5.26 -0.91
C ILE A 72 -7.20 3.80 -0.65
N VAL A 73 -6.86 2.90 -1.56
CA VAL A 73 -7.19 1.47 -1.46
C VAL A 73 -6.55 0.83 -0.23
N LYS A 74 -5.33 1.20 0.16
CA LYS A 74 -4.71 0.72 1.40
C LYS A 74 -5.59 0.99 2.63
N VAL A 75 -6.15 2.19 2.74
CA VAL A 75 -7.06 2.55 3.84
C VAL A 75 -8.37 1.76 3.75
N LEU A 76 -8.94 1.65 2.54
CA LEU A 76 -10.18 0.91 2.31
C LEU A 76 -10.05 -0.59 2.61
N VAL A 77 -8.88 -1.19 2.33
CA VAL A 77 -8.55 -2.57 2.69
C VAL A 77 -8.58 -2.75 4.21
N ILE A 78 -7.95 -1.84 4.97
CA ILE A 78 -7.96 -1.90 6.43
C ILE A 78 -9.41 -1.87 6.94
N MET A 79 -10.20 -0.91 6.49
CA MET A 79 -11.59 -0.74 6.91
C MET A 79 -12.45 -1.96 6.56
N HIS A 80 -12.30 -2.48 5.35
CA HIS A 80 -13.05 -3.63 4.86
C HIS A 80 -12.68 -4.91 5.62
N LEU A 81 -11.40 -5.18 5.79
CA LEU A 81 -10.92 -6.36 6.52
C LEU A 81 -11.33 -6.30 8.00
N ALA A 82 -11.27 -5.12 8.64
CA ALA A 82 -11.73 -4.95 10.01
C ALA A 82 -13.20 -5.33 10.18
N ASP A 83 -14.09 -4.83 9.30
CA ASP A 83 -15.50 -5.20 9.31
C ASP A 83 -15.71 -6.69 8.99
N TYR A 84 -14.95 -7.24 8.03
CA TYR A 84 -15.01 -8.65 7.67
C TYR A 84 -14.65 -9.56 8.87
N PHE A 85 -13.53 -9.31 9.55
CA PHE A 85 -13.06 -10.14 10.66
C PHE A 85 -13.97 -10.06 11.87
N VAL A 86 -14.53 -8.90 12.18
CA VAL A 86 -15.52 -8.75 13.25
C VAL A 86 -16.77 -9.58 12.95
N ARG A 87 -17.29 -9.54 11.72
CA ARG A 87 -18.49 -10.31 11.34
C ARG A 87 -18.22 -11.82 11.25
N SER A 88 -16.99 -12.21 10.95
CA SER A 88 -16.61 -13.60 10.75
C SER A 88 -15.93 -14.23 11.98
N SER A 89 -15.94 -13.55 13.12
CA SER A 89 -15.21 -13.95 14.33
C SER A 89 -15.49 -15.38 14.79
N ALA A 90 -16.74 -15.84 14.70
CA ALA A 90 -17.12 -17.20 15.09
C ALA A 90 -16.48 -18.31 14.25
N GLY A 91 -16.09 -18.01 12.99
CA GLY A 91 -15.48 -18.98 12.07
C GLY A 91 -14.04 -18.69 11.71
N ILE A 92 -13.41 -17.70 12.31
CA ILE A 92 -12.11 -17.15 11.87
C ILE A 92 -10.97 -18.18 11.90
N GLN A 93 -11.06 -19.19 12.75
CA GLN A 93 -10.05 -20.26 12.85
C GLN A 93 -10.17 -21.29 11.72
N SER A 94 -11.27 -21.29 10.96
CA SER A 94 -11.44 -22.11 9.77
C SER A 94 -10.52 -21.60 8.65
N PHE A 95 -9.88 -22.50 7.91
CA PHE A 95 -9.02 -22.14 6.78
C PHE A 95 -9.75 -21.33 5.70
N VAL A 96 -11.00 -21.70 5.40
CA VAL A 96 -11.79 -21.01 4.37
C VAL A 96 -12.15 -19.59 4.80
N VAL A 97 -12.63 -19.41 6.04
CA VAL A 97 -13.09 -18.11 6.53
C VAL A 97 -11.91 -17.20 6.90
N GLY A 98 -10.92 -17.75 7.59
CA GLY A 98 -9.77 -16.98 8.06
C GLY A 98 -8.73 -16.68 6.99
N VAL A 99 -8.62 -17.52 5.95
CA VAL A 99 -7.56 -17.44 4.95
C VAL A 99 -8.10 -17.26 3.54
N VAL A 100 -8.86 -18.22 3.02
CA VAL A 100 -9.19 -18.25 1.59
C VAL A 100 -9.99 -17.03 1.15
N ARG A 101 -11.01 -16.64 1.92
CA ARG A 101 -11.85 -15.48 1.57
C ARG A 101 -11.07 -14.15 1.56
N PRO A 102 -10.29 -13.80 2.60
CA PRO A 102 -9.44 -12.63 2.53
C PRO A 102 -8.37 -12.73 1.43
N ALA A 103 -7.76 -13.92 1.23
CA ALA A 103 -6.71 -14.11 0.25
C ALA A 103 -7.18 -13.91 -1.19
N VAL A 104 -8.39 -14.37 -1.55
CA VAL A 104 -8.97 -14.14 -2.89
C VAL A 104 -9.12 -12.64 -3.15
N LEU A 105 -9.65 -11.92 -2.20
CA LEU A 105 -9.88 -10.48 -2.30
C LEU A 105 -8.55 -9.72 -2.39
N LEU A 106 -7.60 -10.03 -1.51
CA LEU A 106 -6.28 -9.43 -1.50
C LEU A 106 -5.46 -9.79 -2.73
N GLY A 107 -5.61 -11.03 -3.21
CA GLY A 107 -4.99 -11.49 -4.45
C GLY A 107 -5.47 -10.69 -5.66
N ALA A 108 -6.77 -10.40 -5.75
CA ALA A 108 -7.32 -9.55 -6.82
C ALA A 108 -6.75 -8.12 -6.77
N ILE A 109 -6.70 -7.49 -5.58
CA ILE A 109 -6.13 -6.15 -5.41
C ILE A 109 -4.63 -6.16 -5.73
N SER A 110 -3.89 -7.13 -5.20
CA SER A 110 -2.45 -7.23 -5.44
C SER A 110 -2.13 -7.47 -6.91
N ALA A 111 -2.96 -8.26 -7.61
CA ALA A 111 -2.82 -8.47 -9.05
C ALA A 111 -3.00 -7.15 -9.83
N LEU A 112 -4.02 -6.35 -9.51
CA LEU A 112 -4.23 -5.03 -10.13
C LEU A 112 -3.01 -4.12 -9.88
N LEU A 113 -2.52 -4.04 -8.64
CA LEU A 113 -1.37 -3.22 -8.27
C LEU A 113 -0.06 -3.68 -8.98
N VAL A 114 0.10 -4.99 -9.18
CA VAL A 114 1.26 -5.53 -9.93
C VAL A 114 1.15 -5.19 -11.42
N LEU A 115 -0.07 -5.19 -11.99
CA LEU A 115 -0.33 -4.76 -13.37
C LEU A 115 -0.08 -3.25 -13.57
N GLU A 116 -0.22 -2.42 -12.51
CA GLU A 116 0.13 -0.99 -12.49
C GLU A 116 1.63 -0.74 -12.22
N PRO A 117 2.52 -1.69 -12.37
CA PRO A 117 3.88 -1.89 -11.84
C PRO A 117 4.11 -1.30 -10.42
N ASP A 118 3.13 -1.37 -9.51
CA ASP A 118 3.23 -0.88 -8.12
C ASP A 118 3.39 -2.02 -7.11
N LEU A 119 4.53 -2.72 -7.21
CA LEU A 119 4.86 -3.82 -6.29
C LEU A 119 4.97 -3.35 -4.83
N GLY A 120 5.40 -2.09 -4.61
CA GLY A 120 5.51 -1.51 -3.28
C GLY A 120 4.16 -1.43 -2.58
N ALA A 121 3.14 -0.88 -3.25
CA ALA A 121 1.79 -0.83 -2.71
C ALA A 121 1.19 -2.23 -2.49
N ALA A 122 1.43 -3.17 -3.42
CA ALA A 122 1.00 -4.56 -3.28
C ALA A 122 1.61 -5.23 -2.04
N ALA A 123 2.91 -5.07 -1.81
CA ALA A 123 3.58 -5.59 -0.63
C ALA A 123 3.01 -4.98 0.67
N VAL A 124 2.80 -3.67 0.72
CA VAL A 124 2.22 -2.99 1.89
C VAL A 124 0.81 -3.52 2.19
N VAL A 125 -0.05 -3.67 1.18
CA VAL A 125 -1.41 -4.23 1.33
C VAL A 125 -1.35 -5.65 1.91
N LEU A 126 -0.46 -6.50 1.41
CA LEU A 126 -0.31 -7.87 1.91
C LEU A 126 0.21 -7.90 3.35
N PHE A 127 1.17 -7.06 3.72
CA PHE A 127 1.66 -6.98 5.11
C PHE A 127 0.60 -6.45 6.07
N ILE A 128 -0.16 -5.42 5.69
CA ILE A 128 -1.30 -4.94 6.46
C ILE A 128 -2.30 -6.07 6.70
N ALA A 129 -2.66 -6.80 5.65
CA ALA A 129 -3.61 -7.89 5.74
C ALA A 129 -3.13 -9.03 6.65
N LEU A 130 -1.86 -9.42 6.57
CA LEU A 130 -1.25 -10.40 7.46
C LEU A 130 -1.31 -9.95 8.92
N GLY A 131 -0.99 -8.69 9.20
CA GLY A 131 -1.11 -8.12 10.55
C GLY A 131 -2.55 -8.15 11.07
N MET A 132 -3.53 -7.80 10.23
CA MET A 132 -4.94 -7.84 10.60
C MET A 132 -5.45 -9.28 10.81
N MET A 133 -5.03 -10.25 10.00
CA MET A 133 -5.34 -11.66 10.18
C MET A 133 -4.77 -12.19 11.52
N PHE A 134 -3.53 -11.80 11.85
CA PHE A 134 -2.90 -12.13 13.13
C PHE A 134 -3.72 -11.58 14.32
N LEU A 135 -4.04 -10.29 14.29
CA LEU A 135 -4.82 -9.63 15.34
C LEU A 135 -6.24 -10.19 15.47
N SER A 136 -6.80 -10.74 14.40
CA SER A 136 -8.14 -11.34 14.37
C SER A 136 -8.20 -12.76 14.94
N GLY A 137 -7.05 -13.37 15.28
CA GLY A 137 -6.98 -14.71 15.87
C GLY A 137 -7.01 -15.85 14.84
N VAL A 138 -6.59 -15.60 13.61
CA VAL A 138 -6.34 -16.65 12.60
C VAL A 138 -5.22 -17.56 13.11
N ARG A 139 -5.33 -18.88 12.88
CA ARG A 139 -4.34 -19.85 13.35
C ARG A 139 -2.95 -19.56 12.81
N LEU A 140 -1.93 -19.52 13.67
CA LEU A 140 -0.55 -19.17 13.33
C LEU A 140 0.07 -20.01 12.20
N HIS A 141 -0.27 -21.31 12.14
CA HIS A 141 0.25 -22.16 11.06
C HIS A 141 -0.30 -21.78 9.68
N HIS A 142 -1.56 -21.28 9.61
CA HIS A 142 -2.10 -20.72 8.37
C HIS A 142 -1.38 -19.43 7.97
N LEU A 143 -1.13 -18.55 8.95
CA LEU A 143 -0.38 -17.32 8.71
C LEU A 143 1.05 -17.60 8.26
N GLY A 144 1.72 -18.58 8.87
CA GLY A 144 3.05 -19.01 8.44
C GLY A 144 3.06 -19.50 7.00
N GLY A 145 2.07 -20.30 6.61
CA GLY A 145 1.93 -20.75 5.22
C GLY A 145 1.71 -19.60 4.23
N ILE A 146 0.83 -18.62 4.58
CA ILE A 146 0.63 -17.42 3.74
C ILE A 146 1.91 -16.61 3.64
N LEU A 147 2.60 -16.39 4.76
CA LEU A 147 3.82 -15.59 4.81
C LEU A 147 4.87 -16.20 3.88
N VAL A 148 5.11 -17.50 3.96
CA VAL A 148 6.03 -18.22 3.08
C VAL A 148 5.61 -18.06 1.61
N THR A 149 4.32 -18.22 1.30
CA THR A 149 3.79 -18.06 -0.06
C THR A 149 4.00 -16.64 -0.59
N VAL A 150 3.68 -15.62 0.23
CA VAL A 150 3.87 -14.20 -0.13
C VAL A 150 5.34 -13.90 -0.41
N PHE A 151 6.25 -14.33 0.47
CA PHE A 151 7.67 -14.13 0.25
C PHE A 151 8.18 -14.87 -0.99
N ALA A 152 7.73 -16.10 -1.25
CA ALA A 152 8.10 -16.83 -2.45
C ALA A 152 7.63 -16.13 -3.73
N VAL A 153 6.37 -15.66 -3.77
CA VAL A 153 5.83 -14.89 -4.91
C VAL A 153 6.59 -13.59 -5.11
N LEU A 154 6.85 -12.83 -4.03
CA LEU A 154 7.62 -11.59 -4.12
C LEU A 154 9.04 -11.85 -4.62
N ALA A 155 9.72 -12.89 -4.13
CA ALA A 155 11.04 -13.28 -4.60
C ALA A 155 11.05 -13.60 -6.09
N VAL A 156 10.07 -14.38 -6.57
CA VAL A 156 9.93 -14.69 -8.01
C VAL A 156 9.69 -13.41 -8.83
N LEU A 157 8.77 -12.54 -8.40
CA LEU A 157 8.47 -11.28 -9.08
C LEU A 157 9.67 -10.33 -9.14
N ILE A 158 10.52 -10.34 -8.12
CA ILE A 158 11.75 -9.56 -8.07
C ILE A 158 12.78 -10.16 -9.03
N TYR A 159 12.98 -11.48 -8.95
CA TYR A 159 13.97 -12.18 -9.79
C TYR A 159 13.63 -12.12 -11.29
N MET A 160 12.36 -12.10 -11.65
CA MET A 160 11.90 -11.98 -13.05
C MET A 160 12.04 -10.57 -13.65
N SER A 161 12.54 -9.59 -12.89
CA SER A 161 12.65 -8.20 -13.36
C SER A 161 14.01 -7.61 -13.00
N ASP A 162 14.85 -7.37 -14.01
CA ASP A 162 16.18 -6.77 -13.83
C ASP A 162 16.12 -5.43 -13.08
N TYR A 163 15.12 -4.61 -13.36
CA TYR A 163 14.89 -3.34 -12.66
C TYR A 163 14.67 -3.51 -11.15
N ARG A 164 13.88 -4.53 -10.76
CA ARG A 164 13.60 -4.80 -9.33
C ARG A 164 14.80 -5.40 -8.63
N LEU A 165 15.49 -6.30 -9.33
CA LEU A 165 16.72 -6.91 -8.81
C LEU A 165 17.81 -5.85 -8.59
N GLN A 166 18.03 -4.96 -9.57
CA GLN A 166 18.97 -3.85 -9.43
C GLN A 166 18.62 -2.98 -8.21
N ARG A 167 17.36 -2.63 -7.98
CA ARG A 167 16.96 -1.85 -6.81
C ARG A 167 17.33 -2.50 -5.49
N ILE A 168 17.25 -3.84 -5.37
CA ILE A 168 17.66 -4.54 -4.16
C ILE A 168 19.18 -4.53 -4.00
N LEU A 169 19.92 -4.73 -5.08
CA LEU A 169 21.38 -4.69 -5.06
C LEU A 169 21.90 -3.29 -4.70
N CYS A 170 21.31 -2.25 -5.28
CA CYS A 170 21.63 -0.86 -4.92
C CYS A 170 21.30 -0.51 -3.46
N PHE A 171 20.33 -1.18 -2.85
CA PHE A 171 20.02 -0.98 -1.43
C PHE A 171 21.12 -1.55 -0.52
N GLN A 172 21.83 -2.61 -0.95
CA GLN A 172 22.95 -3.19 -0.18
C GLN A 172 24.16 -2.27 -0.15
N ASP A 173 24.48 -1.61 -1.28
CA ASP A 173 25.53 -0.60 -1.35
C ASP A 173 25.03 0.64 -2.11
N PRO A 174 24.46 1.62 -1.38
CA PRO A 174 23.90 2.82 -2.00
C PRO A 174 24.92 3.71 -2.70
N TRP A 175 26.19 3.58 -2.37
CA TRP A 175 27.25 4.46 -2.88
C TRP A 175 27.82 4.02 -4.23
N VAL A 176 27.49 2.82 -4.70
CA VAL A 176 27.92 2.33 -6.02
C VAL A 176 27.26 3.13 -7.15
N ASP A 177 25.98 3.48 -6.99
CA ASP A 177 25.24 4.31 -7.97
C ASP A 177 24.36 5.34 -7.26
N PRO A 178 24.99 6.44 -6.75
CA PRO A 178 24.28 7.44 -5.95
C PRO A 178 23.40 8.38 -6.77
N THR A 179 23.51 8.36 -8.10
CA THR A 179 22.84 9.33 -9.00
C THR A 179 21.59 8.78 -9.67
N ASP A 180 21.44 7.47 -9.79
CA ASP A 180 20.28 6.82 -10.43
C ASP A 180 19.55 5.91 -9.44
N CYS A 181 19.93 4.66 -9.38
CA CYS A 181 19.22 3.61 -8.64
C CYS A 181 19.11 3.89 -7.13
N SER A 182 20.17 4.42 -6.50
CA SER A 182 20.23 4.70 -5.06
C SER A 182 19.99 6.16 -4.69
N TYR A 183 19.66 7.02 -5.66
CA TYR A 183 19.52 8.47 -5.44
C TYR A 183 18.65 8.83 -4.22
N HIS A 184 17.46 8.26 -4.12
CA HIS A 184 16.54 8.56 -3.02
C HIS A 184 17.08 8.10 -1.66
N LEU A 185 17.75 6.96 -1.61
CA LEU A 185 18.34 6.42 -0.37
C LEU A 185 19.53 7.25 0.07
N VAL A 186 20.43 7.59 -0.86
CA VAL A 186 21.60 8.44 -0.59
C VAL A 186 21.17 9.83 -0.10
N GLN A 187 20.19 10.46 -0.77
CA GLN A 187 19.67 11.76 -0.33
C GLN A 187 19.00 11.68 1.06
N ALA A 188 18.29 10.60 1.36
CA ALA A 188 17.72 10.39 2.69
C ALA A 188 18.81 10.23 3.75
N LEU A 189 19.86 9.46 3.48
CA LEU A 189 20.99 9.28 4.39
C LEU A 189 21.75 10.59 4.62
N ILE A 190 21.99 11.38 3.57
CA ILE A 190 22.61 12.71 3.68
C ILE A 190 21.72 13.64 4.51
N ALA A 191 20.41 13.67 4.25
CA ALA A 191 19.47 14.52 4.98
C ALA A 191 19.43 14.17 6.48
N VAL A 192 19.40 12.88 6.81
CA VAL A 192 19.44 12.42 8.22
C VAL A 192 20.81 12.75 8.86
N GLY A 193 21.92 12.49 8.15
CA GLY A 193 23.26 12.73 8.65
C GLY A 193 23.57 14.22 8.84
N SER A 194 23.12 15.09 7.94
CA SER A 194 23.33 16.53 8.05
C SER A 194 22.35 17.22 8.99
N GLY A 195 21.17 16.66 9.17
CA GLY A 195 20.09 17.24 9.98
C GLY A 195 20.26 17.05 11.48
N GLU A 196 21.04 16.05 11.90
CA GLU A 196 21.23 15.68 13.32
C GLU A 196 19.87 15.63 14.07
N TRP A 197 19.77 16.25 15.27
CA TRP A 197 18.56 16.28 16.09
C TRP A 197 17.61 17.43 15.76
N LEU A 198 18.13 18.56 15.26
CA LEU A 198 17.35 19.81 15.08
C LEU A 198 17.07 20.15 13.62
N GLY A 199 17.70 19.44 12.69
CA GLY A 199 17.65 19.77 11.27
C GLY A 199 18.50 20.99 10.90
N VAL A 200 18.70 21.18 9.59
CA VAL A 200 19.49 22.32 9.04
C VAL A 200 18.62 23.52 8.65
N GLY A 201 17.32 23.51 8.99
CA GLY A 201 16.35 24.52 8.61
C GLY A 201 15.72 24.26 7.24
N LEU A 202 14.92 25.23 6.75
CA LEU A 202 14.18 25.19 5.47
C LEU A 202 14.87 26.03 4.42
#